data_6310f848b0aeed3f38b6f0381c54b085
#
_entry.id   6310f848b0aeed3f38b6f0381c54b085
#
_cell.length_a   1.000
_cell.length_b   1.000
_cell.length_c   1.000
_cell.angle_alpha   90.00
_cell.angle_beta   90.00
_cell.angle_gamma   90.00
#
_symmetry.space_group_name_H-M   'P 1'
#
loop_
_entity.id
_entity.type
_entity.pdbx_description
1 polymer ?
#
loop_
_entity_poly.entity_id
_entity_poly.type
_entity_poly.pdbx_seq_one_letter_code
_entity_poly.pdbx_strand_id
1 'polypeptide(L)'
;MKGNIIRGLKFLAGGLLAGYCLWLAFRPVEIVAVHKRNSYSHILVKNFPLTNKGKVHWWLKNKDMLKEKYDVPGTGKDDFFEIIFWYFGDGYVETDGYDRLCFDDLEPPLNCIDKDKAFTVWQDRYKNTVVIFRDGQYRLGEKGELIKYL
;
A
#
# COMPACT_ATOMS: atom_id res chain seq x y z
N MET A 1 34.48 31.38 -20.35
CA MET A 1 33.88 30.23 -21.06
C MET A 1 33.68 29.01 -20.18
N LYS A 2 34.68 28.55 -19.44
CA LYS A 2 34.54 27.37 -18.55
C LYS A 2 33.45 27.52 -17.47
N GLY A 3 33.28 28.73 -16.88
CA GLY A 3 32.29 28.99 -15.85
C GLY A 3 30.82 28.88 -16.31
N ASN A 4 30.56 29.22 -17.57
CA ASN A 4 29.20 29.15 -18.12
C ASN A 4 28.77 27.69 -18.43
N ILE A 5 29.73 26.87 -18.87
CA ILE A 5 29.49 25.42 -19.11
C ILE A 5 29.19 24.69 -17.81
N ILE A 6 29.95 24.99 -16.74
CA ILE A 6 29.74 24.39 -15.42
C ILE A 6 28.39 24.81 -14.84
N ARG A 7 27.98 26.06 -14.99
CA ARG A 7 26.64 26.52 -14.57
C ARG A 7 25.54 25.83 -15.35
N GLY A 8 25.68 25.70 -16.65
CA GLY A 8 24.72 24.98 -17.49
C GLY A 8 24.57 23.52 -17.09
N LEU A 9 25.69 22.84 -16.81
CA LEU A 9 25.68 21.46 -16.33
C LEU A 9 24.99 21.30 -14.98
N LYS A 10 25.17 22.23 -14.05
CA LYS A 10 24.48 22.22 -12.74
C LYS A 10 22.99 22.40 -12.89
N PHE A 11 22.53 23.30 -13.74
CA PHE A 11 21.11 23.48 -14.05
C PHE A 11 20.49 22.25 -14.71
N LEU A 12 21.20 21.62 -15.63
CA LEU A 12 20.77 20.41 -16.31
C LEU A 12 20.64 19.24 -15.32
N ALA A 13 21.64 19.03 -14.47
CA ALA A 13 21.64 17.98 -13.44
C ALA A 13 20.51 18.20 -12.41
N GLY A 14 20.30 19.45 -11.97
CA GLY A 14 19.20 19.82 -11.05
C GLY A 14 17.83 19.59 -11.68
N GLY A 15 17.65 19.94 -12.97
CA GLY A 15 16.43 19.70 -13.71
C GLY A 15 16.11 18.21 -13.89
N LEU A 16 17.11 17.39 -14.20
CA LEU A 16 16.98 15.94 -14.32
C LEU A 16 16.61 15.29 -12.98
N LEU A 17 17.25 15.73 -11.89
CA LEU A 17 16.94 15.24 -10.54
C LEU A 17 15.53 15.63 -10.10
N ALA A 18 15.11 16.88 -10.33
CA ALA A 18 13.77 17.35 -10.03
C ALA A 18 12.72 16.60 -10.85
N GLY A 19 12.94 16.38 -12.14
CA GLY A 19 12.08 15.60 -13.00
C GLY A 19 11.95 14.14 -12.56
N TYR A 20 13.03 13.52 -12.12
CA TYR A 20 13.03 12.16 -11.58
C TYR A 20 12.26 12.07 -10.27
N CYS A 21 12.47 13.03 -9.35
CA CYS A 21 11.72 13.10 -8.08
C CYS A 21 10.22 13.30 -8.32
N LEU A 22 9.84 14.16 -9.24
CA LEU A 22 8.45 14.38 -9.64
C LEU A 22 7.84 13.11 -10.25
N TRP A 23 8.58 12.42 -11.11
CA TRP A 23 8.12 11.15 -11.69
C TRP A 23 7.89 10.10 -10.62
N LEU A 24 8.79 9.96 -9.64
CA LEU A 24 8.63 9.05 -8.51
C LEU A 24 7.41 9.41 -7.64
N ALA A 25 7.18 10.71 -7.41
CA ALA A 25 6.08 11.20 -6.58
C ALA A 25 4.70 11.02 -7.25
N PHE A 26 4.64 11.13 -8.57
CA PHE A 26 3.39 11.04 -9.35
C PHE A 26 3.17 9.71 -10.05
N ARG A 27 4.03 8.72 -9.83
CA ARG A 27 3.78 7.37 -10.35
C ARG A 27 2.45 6.84 -9.81
N PRO A 28 1.57 6.30 -10.69
CA PRO A 28 0.33 5.71 -10.23
C PRO A 28 0.62 4.45 -9.41
N VAL A 29 -0.18 4.23 -8.38
CA VAL A 29 -0.17 2.98 -7.62
C VAL A 29 -0.67 1.86 -8.53
N GLU A 30 0.06 0.76 -8.57
CA GLU A 30 -0.35 -0.44 -9.27
C GLU A 30 -0.87 -1.48 -8.27
N ILE A 31 -2.11 -1.91 -8.45
CA ILE A 31 -2.65 -3.08 -7.74
C ILE A 31 -2.31 -4.30 -8.59
N VAL A 32 -1.38 -5.12 -8.10
CA VAL A 32 -0.93 -6.31 -8.82
C VAL A 32 -1.96 -7.42 -8.72
N ALA A 33 -2.46 -7.66 -7.52
CA ALA A 33 -3.44 -8.71 -7.25
C ALA A 33 -4.19 -8.43 -5.94
N VAL A 34 -5.36 -9.04 -5.81
CA VAL A 34 -6.16 -9.05 -4.60
C VAL A 34 -6.48 -10.48 -4.24
N HIS A 35 -6.09 -10.92 -3.04
CA HIS A 35 -6.39 -12.24 -2.51
C HIS A 35 -7.31 -12.09 -1.30
N LYS A 36 -8.47 -12.72 -1.36
CA LYS A 36 -9.47 -12.62 -0.29
C LYS A 36 -9.67 -13.96 0.40
N ARG A 37 -9.82 -13.90 1.71
CA ARG A 37 -10.19 -15.06 2.53
C ARG A 37 -11.11 -14.58 3.66
N ASN A 38 -12.39 -14.93 3.55
CA ASN A 38 -13.42 -14.48 4.50
C ASN A 38 -13.46 -12.93 4.58
N SER A 39 -13.26 -12.36 5.77
CA SER A 39 -13.25 -10.92 6.03
C SER A 39 -11.90 -10.27 5.76
N TYR A 40 -10.90 -11.05 5.40
CA TYR A 40 -9.54 -10.56 5.15
C TYR A 40 -9.31 -10.36 3.66
N SER A 41 -8.74 -9.22 3.32
CA SER A 41 -8.34 -8.89 1.94
C SER A 41 -6.87 -8.53 1.92
N HIS A 42 -6.09 -9.24 1.10
CA HIS A 42 -4.68 -8.97 0.89
C HIS A 42 -4.51 -8.29 -0.46
N ILE A 43 -4.06 -7.04 -0.46
CA ILE A 43 -3.86 -6.26 -1.68
C ILE A 43 -2.36 -6.12 -1.92
N LEU A 44 -1.89 -6.64 -3.04
CA LEU A 44 -0.49 -6.57 -3.44
C LEU A 44 -0.28 -5.33 -4.31
N VAL A 45 0.62 -4.45 -3.90
CA VAL A 45 0.80 -3.14 -4.53
C VAL A 45 2.24 -2.88 -4.93
N LYS A 46 2.40 -2.07 -5.98
CA LYS A 46 3.64 -1.44 -6.39
C LYS A 46 3.45 0.08 -6.42
N ASN A 47 4.53 0.80 -6.21
CA ASN A 47 4.52 2.28 -6.26
C ASN A 47 3.58 2.92 -5.23
N PHE A 48 3.43 2.28 -4.09
CA PHE A 48 2.55 2.76 -3.03
C PHE A 48 3.14 4.01 -2.35
N PRO A 49 2.31 4.96 -1.86
CA PRO A 49 2.80 6.14 -1.16
C PRO A 49 3.73 5.81 0.00
N LEU A 50 4.78 6.60 0.18
CA LEU A 50 5.81 6.36 1.20
C LEU A 50 5.40 6.85 2.59
N THR A 51 4.55 7.88 2.68
CA THR A 51 4.13 8.47 3.95
C THR A 51 2.84 7.84 4.46
N ASN A 52 2.65 7.82 5.78
CA ASN A 52 1.42 7.31 6.40
C ASN A 52 0.20 8.08 5.90
N LYS A 53 0.29 9.41 5.85
CA LYS A 53 -0.78 10.27 5.33
C LYS A 53 -1.10 9.96 3.86
N GLY A 54 -0.07 9.76 3.04
CA GLY A 54 -0.22 9.41 1.64
C GLY A 54 -0.93 8.08 1.44
N LYS A 55 -0.61 7.07 2.25
CA LYS A 55 -1.25 5.75 2.21
C LYS A 55 -2.73 5.84 2.55
N VAL A 56 -3.09 6.54 3.61
CA VAL A 56 -4.49 6.76 4.01
C VAL A 56 -5.24 7.56 2.97
N HIS A 57 -4.64 8.63 2.46
CA HIS A 57 -5.25 9.46 1.40
C HIS A 57 -5.54 8.63 0.15
N TRP A 58 -4.60 7.78 -0.26
CA TRP A 58 -4.81 6.89 -1.40
C TRP A 58 -5.98 5.93 -1.15
N TRP A 59 -6.04 5.30 0.03
CA TRP A 59 -7.13 4.39 0.37
C TRP A 59 -8.48 5.10 0.40
N LEU A 60 -8.57 6.26 1.06
CA LEU A 60 -9.82 7.03 1.11
C LEU A 60 -10.31 7.43 -0.29
N LYS A 61 -9.39 7.81 -1.17
CA LYS A 61 -9.70 8.18 -2.55
C LYS A 61 -10.15 6.99 -3.40
N ASN A 62 -9.64 5.79 -3.12
CA ASN A 62 -9.83 4.61 -3.95
C ASN A 62 -10.73 3.53 -3.34
N LYS A 63 -11.24 3.71 -2.12
CA LYS A 63 -12.03 2.69 -1.42
C LYS A 63 -13.29 2.28 -2.19
N ASP A 64 -13.95 3.21 -2.88
CA ASP A 64 -15.14 2.92 -3.67
C ASP A 64 -14.80 2.08 -4.91
N MET A 65 -13.69 2.38 -5.58
CA MET A 65 -13.17 1.57 -6.68
C MET A 65 -12.79 0.16 -6.21
N LEU A 66 -12.15 0.05 -5.04
CA LEU A 66 -11.80 -1.25 -4.45
C LEU A 66 -13.05 -2.09 -4.16
N LYS A 67 -14.11 -1.45 -3.66
CA LYS A 67 -15.39 -2.14 -3.42
C LYS A 67 -16.05 -2.58 -4.71
N GLU A 68 -16.11 -1.69 -5.69
CA GLU A 68 -16.77 -1.96 -6.97
C GLU A 68 -16.05 -3.02 -7.80
N LYS A 69 -14.73 -2.90 -7.92
CA LYS A 69 -13.92 -3.75 -8.79
C LYS A 69 -13.50 -5.07 -8.15
N TYR A 70 -13.20 -5.07 -6.86
CA TYR A 70 -12.61 -6.22 -6.17
C TYR A 70 -13.48 -6.75 -5.02
N ASP A 71 -14.59 -6.10 -4.73
CA ASP A 71 -15.41 -6.40 -3.54
C ASP A 71 -14.59 -6.36 -2.24
N VAL A 72 -13.80 -5.30 -2.08
CA VAL A 72 -12.98 -5.04 -0.90
C VAL A 72 -13.51 -3.80 -0.18
N PRO A 73 -13.82 -3.88 1.12
CA PRO A 73 -13.78 -5.07 1.97
C PRO A 73 -14.87 -6.08 1.65
N GLY A 74 -14.52 -7.37 1.74
CA GLY A 74 -15.53 -8.42 1.82
C GLY A 74 -16.20 -8.38 3.19
N THR A 75 -17.52 -8.46 3.23
CA THR A 75 -18.24 -8.48 4.51
C THR A 75 -18.35 -9.89 5.06
N GLY A 76 -17.78 -10.10 6.24
CA GLY A 76 -17.99 -11.31 7.03
C GLY A 76 -19.33 -11.28 7.78
N LYS A 77 -19.61 -12.34 8.57
CA LYS A 77 -20.86 -12.49 9.32
C LYS A 77 -21.12 -11.36 10.33
N ASP A 78 -20.07 -10.68 10.79
CA ASP A 78 -20.15 -9.65 11.84
C ASP A 78 -19.83 -8.25 11.32
N ASP A 79 -19.92 -8.00 10.01
CA ASP A 79 -19.48 -6.78 9.35
C ASP A 79 -18.02 -6.39 9.61
N PHE A 80 -17.25 -7.31 10.20
CA PHE A 80 -15.80 -7.11 10.40
C PHE A 80 -15.07 -7.22 9.07
N PHE A 81 -14.11 -6.34 8.88
CA PHE A 81 -13.18 -6.46 7.76
C PHE A 81 -11.76 -6.06 8.17
N GLU A 82 -10.81 -6.64 7.48
CA GLU A 82 -9.40 -6.26 7.55
C GLU A 82 -8.81 -6.26 6.15
N ILE A 83 -8.25 -5.12 5.74
CA ILE A 83 -7.58 -4.95 4.46
C ILE A 83 -6.10 -4.75 4.74
N ILE A 84 -5.27 -5.63 4.20
CA ILE A 84 -3.83 -5.59 4.42
C ILE A 84 -3.16 -5.31 3.07
N PHE A 85 -2.42 -4.20 3.02
CA PHE A 85 -1.63 -3.83 1.85
C PHE A 85 -0.21 -4.34 2.00
N TRP A 86 0.24 -5.10 1.00
CA TRP A 86 1.57 -5.70 0.96
C TRP A 86 2.34 -5.16 -0.23
N TYR A 87 3.62 -4.82 0.00
CA TYR A 87 4.53 -4.54 -1.11
C TYR A 87 4.79 -5.84 -1.86
N PHE A 88 4.58 -5.82 -3.18
CA PHE A 88 4.77 -7.01 -4.00
C PHE A 88 6.24 -7.42 -4.12
N GLY A 89 7.17 -6.45 -3.98
CA GLY A 89 8.61 -6.69 -3.97
C GLY A 89 9.08 -7.44 -5.20
N ASP A 90 9.80 -8.53 -4.97
CA ASP A 90 10.35 -9.41 -6.02
C ASP A 90 9.30 -10.32 -6.67
N GLY A 91 8.06 -10.22 -6.23
CA GLY A 91 6.95 -10.98 -6.79
C GLY A 91 6.66 -12.29 -6.06
N TYR A 92 5.93 -13.17 -6.74
CA TYR A 92 5.62 -14.47 -6.17
C TYR A 92 6.85 -15.37 -6.15
N VAL A 93 7.07 -15.99 -5.00
CA VAL A 93 8.22 -16.85 -4.71
C VAL A 93 7.75 -18.16 -4.08
N GLU A 94 8.65 -19.12 -4.00
CA GLU A 94 8.40 -20.40 -3.33
C GLU A 94 8.48 -20.26 -1.82
N THR A 95 7.79 -21.14 -1.12
CA THR A 95 7.97 -21.29 0.33
C THR A 95 9.20 -22.19 0.56
N ASP A 96 10.34 -21.56 0.79
CA ASP A 96 11.65 -22.24 0.88
C ASP A 96 12.21 -22.29 2.32
N GLY A 97 11.32 -22.37 3.30
CA GLY A 97 11.66 -22.39 4.74
C GLY A 97 11.72 -21.03 5.40
N TYR A 98 11.55 -19.93 4.65
CA TYR A 98 11.38 -18.60 5.21
C TYR A 98 9.92 -18.32 5.60
N ASP A 99 9.73 -17.38 6.53
CA ASP A 99 8.38 -16.94 6.94
C ASP A 99 7.78 -16.07 5.84
N ARG A 100 7.01 -16.68 4.95
CA ARG A 100 6.33 -16.03 3.83
C ARG A 100 4.81 -16.14 3.94
N LEU A 101 4.11 -15.22 3.29
CA LEU A 101 2.68 -15.26 3.14
C LEU A 101 2.33 -16.01 1.85
N CYS A 102 1.65 -17.14 1.99
CA CYS A 102 1.26 -17.98 0.85
C CYS A 102 -0.24 -17.92 0.63
N PHE A 103 -0.64 -17.93 -0.64
CA PHE A 103 -2.02 -17.82 -1.07
C PHE A 103 -2.53 -19.16 -1.62
N ASP A 104 -3.65 -19.63 -1.06
CA ASP A 104 -4.26 -20.91 -1.43
C ASP A 104 -4.96 -20.84 -2.79
N ASP A 105 -5.29 -19.65 -3.26
CA ASP A 105 -5.94 -19.41 -4.56
C ASP A 105 -4.95 -19.37 -5.74
N LEU A 106 -3.67 -19.54 -5.46
CA LEU A 106 -2.61 -19.69 -6.46
C LEU A 106 -2.00 -21.09 -6.39
N GLU A 107 -1.67 -21.63 -7.56
CA GLU A 107 -1.00 -22.91 -7.61
C GLU A 107 0.48 -22.83 -7.18
N PRO A 108 0.93 -23.71 -6.27
CA PRO A 108 2.35 -23.83 -5.96
C PRO A 108 3.17 -24.21 -7.22
N PRO A 109 4.48 -23.92 -7.28
CA PRO A 109 5.31 -23.46 -6.15
C PRO A 109 5.38 -21.95 -5.96
N LEU A 110 5.02 -21.13 -6.94
CA LEU A 110 5.16 -19.66 -6.92
C LEU A 110 3.86 -19.00 -6.42
N ASN A 111 3.50 -19.26 -5.17
CA ASN A 111 2.27 -18.79 -4.56
C ASN A 111 2.46 -17.98 -3.28
N CYS A 112 3.69 -17.57 -2.98
CA CYS A 112 4.01 -16.84 -1.74
C CYS A 112 4.67 -15.50 -2.05
N ILE A 113 4.55 -14.55 -1.10
CA ILE A 113 5.27 -13.27 -1.12
C ILE A 113 6.05 -13.08 0.18
N ASP A 114 7.07 -12.25 0.14
CA ASP A 114 7.74 -11.78 1.35
C ASP A 114 6.77 -10.90 2.17
N LYS A 115 6.82 -11.05 3.49
CA LYS A 115 5.96 -10.28 4.40
C LYS A 115 6.46 -8.85 4.58
N ASP A 116 6.33 -8.04 3.56
CA ASP A 116 6.60 -6.61 3.60
C ASP A 116 5.28 -5.82 3.56
N LYS A 117 4.78 -5.51 4.75
CA LYS A 117 3.48 -4.87 4.93
C LYS A 117 3.58 -3.35 4.76
N ALA A 118 2.75 -2.78 3.90
CA ALA A 118 2.63 -1.33 3.74
C ALA A 118 1.82 -0.71 4.87
N PHE A 119 0.60 -1.15 5.05
CA PHE A 119 -0.27 -0.79 6.18
C PHE A 119 -1.52 -1.69 6.18
N THR A 120 -2.30 -1.57 7.26
CA THR A 120 -3.55 -2.31 7.42
C THR A 120 -4.69 -1.35 7.71
N VAL A 121 -5.86 -1.62 7.17
CA VAL A 121 -7.12 -0.95 7.49
C VAL A 121 -8.08 -1.98 8.03
N TRP A 122 -8.65 -1.73 9.20
CA TRP A 122 -9.64 -2.63 9.79
C TRP A 122 -10.73 -1.87 10.52
N GLN A 123 -11.82 -2.52 10.82
CA GLN A 123 -12.93 -1.94 11.55
C GLN A 123 -13.00 -2.56 12.95
N ASP A 124 -13.05 -1.71 13.97
CA ASP A 124 -13.21 -2.17 15.35
C ASP A 124 -14.69 -2.51 15.67
N ARG A 125 -14.92 -3.06 16.86
CA ARG A 125 -16.29 -3.41 17.33
C ARG A 125 -17.23 -2.22 17.46
N TYR A 126 -16.70 -1.00 17.53
CA TYR A 126 -17.45 0.24 17.60
C TYR A 126 -17.67 0.88 16.23
N LYS A 127 -17.33 0.18 15.16
CA LYS A 127 -17.43 0.63 13.77
C LYS A 127 -16.47 1.78 13.42
N ASN A 128 -15.44 2.01 14.24
CA ASN A 128 -14.38 2.93 13.88
C ASN A 128 -13.44 2.29 12.85
N THR A 129 -13.00 3.09 11.90
CA THR A 129 -11.93 2.68 11.00
C THR A 129 -10.58 2.90 11.68
N VAL A 130 -9.80 1.86 11.80
CA VAL A 130 -8.48 1.88 12.41
C VAL A 130 -7.44 1.54 11.34
N VAL A 131 -6.36 2.30 11.33
CA VAL A 131 -5.22 2.07 10.43
C VAL A 131 -3.99 1.71 11.24
N ILE A 132 -3.23 0.73 10.75
CA ILE A 132 -2.01 0.25 11.43
C ILE A 132 -0.83 0.49 10.50
N PHE A 133 0.14 1.25 11.00
CA PHE A 133 1.43 1.46 10.36
C PHE A 133 2.53 0.81 11.20
N ARG A 134 3.75 0.87 10.71
CA ARG A 134 4.92 0.37 11.44
C ARG A 134 5.14 1.10 12.78
N ASP A 135 4.79 2.38 12.87
CA ASP A 135 4.98 3.24 14.04
C ASP A 135 3.79 3.25 15.01
N GLY A 136 2.68 2.58 14.70
CA GLY A 136 1.55 2.50 15.61
C GLY A 136 0.20 2.38 14.94
N GLN A 137 -0.83 2.44 15.77
CA GLN A 137 -2.23 2.35 15.36
C GLN A 137 -2.93 3.70 15.53
N TYR A 138 -3.78 4.03 14.57
CA TYR A 138 -4.51 5.29 14.57
C TYR A 138 -5.97 5.05 14.19
N ARG A 139 -6.87 5.72 14.89
CA ARG A 139 -8.27 5.80 14.46
C ARG A 139 -8.41 6.89 13.41
N LEU A 140 -9.17 6.61 12.38
CA LEU A 140 -9.46 7.58 11.34
C LEU A 140 -10.64 8.44 11.76
N GLY A 141 -10.43 9.76 11.83
CA GLY A 141 -11.49 10.73 12.13
C GLY A 141 -12.39 11.01 10.93
N GLU A 142 -13.46 11.76 11.15
CA GLU A 142 -14.47 12.07 10.13
C GLU A 142 -13.89 12.84 8.92
N LYS A 143 -12.85 13.64 9.16
CA LYS A 143 -12.16 14.43 8.12
C LYS A 143 -10.90 13.73 7.58
N GLY A 144 -10.71 12.47 7.90
CA GLY A 144 -9.53 11.70 7.47
C GLY A 144 -8.29 11.95 8.33
N GLU A 145 -8.41 12.65 9.46
CA GLU A 145 -7.31 12.88 10.40
C GLU A 145 -6.93 11.59 11.16
N LEU A 146 -5.64 11.44 11.45
CA LEU A 146 -5.14 10.31 12.22
C LEU A 146 -5.15 10.65 13.71
N ILE A 147 -5.95 9.93 14.48
CA ILE A 147 -6.06 10.05 15.93
C ILE A 147 -5.41 8.83 16.54
N LYS A 148 -4.42 9.01 17.41
CA LYS A 148 -3.68 7.88 17.98
C LYS A 148 -4.65 6.93 18.68
N TYR A 149 -4.57 5.65 18.30
CA TYR A 149 -5.33 4.57 18.88
C TYR A 149 -4.41 3.79 19.83
N LEU A 150 -4.89 3.38 20.97
CA LEU A 150 -4.08 2.77 22.05
C LEU A 150 -3.15 1.65 21.57
#